data_50cf3a4df5bfb35566e1af1b0c6daea8
#
_entry.id   50cf3a4df5bfb35566e1af1b0c6daea8
#
_cell.length_a   1.000
_cell.length_b   1.000
_cell.length_c   1.000
_cell.angle_alpha   90.00
_cell.angle_beta   90.00
_cell.angle_gamma   90.00
#
_symmetry.space_group_name_H-M   'P 1'
#
loop_
_entity.id
_entity.type
_entity.pdbx_description
1 polymer ?
#
loop_
_entity_poly.entity_id
_entity_poly.type
_entity_poly.pdbx_seq_one_letter_code
_entity_poly.pdbx_strand_id
1 'polypeptide(L)'
;MSANAALIFAPDGQTLPDPVMSWLDGHRLPARVVSDPDEVMRASLRARPRLVLVDARQHPVAAIKMCRRLKLDSYTGIVPVVLATRDDDASFAAAFDAGADEVLRESYNPHEMQLRLDAMLRRSDRDTFVHPSTRLPGTVEIELEMTRRIEANARFAVCYADLDHFKEYNDRYSYYDGDRVIRILSRILHDCVKGLCGEDGFVGHIGGDDFIFILPVANINETCGTVVEVFDALIPFQYSEQDRRAGYYFGKDRRGQLHKVPLMTLSVGVVTNARREFTHAGQVSELATEMKSYAKSLHGSVFAVDRRSDGAPGDPPVQNQRSARIGEGQ
;
A
#
# COMPACT_ATOMS: atom_id res chain seq x y z
N MET A 1 20.41 -13.96 4.65
CA MET A 1 19.48 -13.68 5.77
C MET A 1 18.11 -13.48 5.15
N SER A 2 17.04 -13.99 5.71
CA SER A 2 15.70 -13.73 5.17
C SER A 2 15.22 -12.35 5.62
N ALA A 3 14.33 -11.72 4.85
CA ALA A 3 13.69 -10.45 5.23
C ALA A 3 12.91 -10.53 6.56
N ASN A 4 12.55 -11.74 7.00
CA ASN A 4 11.87 -11.98 8.26
C ASN A 4 12.83 -12.39 9.41
N ALA A 5 14.01 -11.77 9.48
CA ALA A 5 14.99 -12.05 10.53
C ALA A 5 15.33 -10.77 11.31
N ALA A 6 15.63 -10.91 12.60
CA ALA A 6 16.17 -9.85 13.42
C ALA A 6 17.70 -9.79 13.30
N LEU A 7 18.27 -8.60 13.31
CA LEU A 7 19.72 -8.38 13.39
C LEU A 7 20.05 -7.77 14.74
N ILE A 8 20.99 -8.37 15.47
CA ILE A 8 21.41 -7.88 16.79
C ILE A 8 22.83 -7.33 16.67
N PHE A 9 22.99 -6.05 16.93
CA PHE A 9 24.32 -5.45 17.08
C PHE A 9 24.74 -5.49 18.55
N ALA A 10 25.75 -6.30 18.85
CA ALA A 10 26.33 -6.43 20.17
C ALA A 10 27.90 -6.43 20.03
N PRO A 11 28.56 -5.29 20.31
CA PRO A 11 30.03 -5.17 20.12
C PRO A 11 30.84 -6.23 20.85
N ASP A 12 30.40 -6.64 22.04
CA ASP A 12 31.07 -7.67 22.84
C ASP A 12 30.53 -9.08 22.64
N GLY A 13 29.63 -9.27 21.67
CA GLY A 13 29.00 -10.55 21.42
C GLY A 13 28.05 -11.01 22.55
N GLN A 14 27.70 -10.12 23.48
CA GLN A 14 26.78 -10.43 24.58
C GLN A 14 25.35 -10.56 24.08
N THR A 15 24.56 -11.35 24.79
CA THR A 15 23.13 -11.49 24.51
C THR A 15 22.35 -10.31 25.04
N LEU A 16 21.28 -9.93 24.35
CA LEU A 16 20.30 -9.00 24.84
C LEU A 16 19.57 -9.58 26.09
N PRO A 17 18.86 -8.75 26.88
CA PRO A 17 18.08 -9.24 28.01
C PRO A 17 17.17 -10.42 27.62
N ASP A 18 17.06 -11.42 28.50
CA ASP A 18 16.25 -12.62 28.30
C ASP A 18 14.81 -12.34 27.82
N PRO A 19 14.11 -11.30 28.32
CA PRO A 19 12.78 -10.96 27.83
C PRO A 19 12.73 -10.61 26.34
N VAL A 20 13.80 -9.98 25.82
CA VAL A 20 13.90 -9.62 24.41
C VAL A 20 14.16 -10.87 23.55
N MET A 21 15.04 -11.75 24.01
CA MET A 21 15.32 -13.01 23.35
C MET A 21 14.09 -13.92 23.31
N SER A 22 13.39 -14.06 24.45
CA SER A 22 12.13 -14.81 24.54
C SER A 22 11.03 -14.24 23.63
N TRP A 23 10.98 -12.92 23.47
CA TRP A 23 10.04 -12.26 22.58
C TRP A 23 10.36 -12.56 21.10
N LEU A 24 11.64 -12.56 20.70
CA LEU A 24 12.07 -12.97 19.35
C LEU A 24 11.66 -14.41 19.04
N ASP A 25 11.87 -15.32 19.98
CA ASP A 25 11.49 -16.73 19.85
C ASP A 25 9.98 -16.91 19.73
N GLY A 26 9.20 -16.20 20.56
CA GLY A 26 7.73 -16.20 20.53
C GLY A 26 7.18 -15.71 19.19
N HIS A 27 7.83 -14.75 18.54
CA HIS A 27 7.48 -14.24 17.22
C HIS A 27 8.10 -15.02 16.07
N ARG A 28 8.85 -16.11 16.35
CA ARG A 28 9.56 -16.90 15.34
C ARG A 28 10.47 -16.05 14.45
N LEU A 29 11.12 -15.05 15.03
CA LEU A 29 12.05 -14.17 14.36
C LEU A 29 13.50 -14.70 14.59
N PRO A 30 14.10 -15.40 13.60
CA PRO A 30 15.46 -15.85 13.73
C PRO A 30 16.39 -14.64 13.90
N ALA A 31 17.24 -14.68 14.93
CA ALA A 31 18.15 -13.59 15.25
C ALA A 31 19.58 -13.92 14.85
N ARG A 32 20.28 -12.92 14.31
CA ARG A 32 21.72 -13.00 14.03
C ARG A 32 22.45 -11.93 14.81
N VAL A 33 23.40 -12.34 15.65
CA VAL A 33 24.27 -11.42 16.39
C VAL A 33 25.47 -11.03 15.52
N VAL A 34 25.81 -9.75 15.52
CA VAL A 34 26.91 -9.14 14.77
C VAL A 34 27.62 -8.14 15.67
N SER A 35 28.94 -8.18 15.69
CA SER A 35 29.80 -7.26 16.47
C SER A 35 30.42 -6.15 15.63
N ASP A 36 30.52 -6.33 14.30
CA ASP A 36 31.11 -5.35 13.39
C ASP A 36 30.00 -4.41 12.83
N PRO A 37 30.14 -3.08 13.07
CA PRO A 37 29.17 -2.09 12.54
C PRO A 37 29.03 -2.12 11.01
N ASP A 38 30.10 -2.40 10.29
CA ASP A 38 30.05 -2.46 8.82
C ASP A 38 29.33 -3.72 8.32
N GLU A 39 29.40 -4.80 9.09
CA GLU A 39 28.62 -6.00 8.78
C GLU A 39 27.12 -5.77 9.01
N VAL A 40 26.73 -5.01 10.06
CA VAL A 40 25.33 -4.60 10.29
C VAL A 40 24.80 -3.86 9.07
N MET A 41 25.54 -2.86 8.58
CA MET A 41 25.14 -2.11 7.38
C MET A 41 25.04 -3.00 6.15
N ARG A 42 26.06 -3.82 5.88
CA ARG A 42 26.05 -4.76 4.75
C ARG A 42 24.87 -5.72 4.80
N ALA A 43 24.59 -6.27 5.99
CA ALA A 43 23.45 -7.18 6.18
C ALA A 43 22.11 -6.47 5.98
N SER A 44 21.97 -5.25 6.50
CA SER A 44 20.75 -4.44 6.37
C SER A 44 20.47 -4.03 4.93
N LEU A 45 21.50 -3.65 4.18
CA LEU A 45 21.40 -3.30 2.76
C LEU A 45 21.05 -4.51 1.88
N ARG A 46 21.56 -5.71 2.21
CA ARG A 46 21.32 -6.92 1.41
C ARG A 46 19.94 -7.55 1.60
N ALA A 47 19.45 -7.56 2.84
CA ALA A 47 18.31 -8.40 3.20
C ALA A 47 17.17 -7.63 3.88
N ARG A 48 17.35 -6.35 4.19
CA ARG A 48 16.39 -5.50 4.91
C ARG A 48 15.73 -6.29 6.07
N PRO A 49 16.43 -6.45 7.21
CA PRO A 49 15.93 -7.26 8.34
C PRO A 49 14.60 -6.72 8.86
N ARG A 50 13.82 -7.57 9.52
CA ARG A 50 12.55 -7.22 10.14
C ARG A 50 12.69 -6.12 11.20
N LEU A 51 13.79 -6.16 11.96
CA LEU A 51 14.22 -5.13 12.90
C LEU A 51 15.72 -5.27 13.17
N VAL A 52 16.32 -4.18 13.68
CA VAL A 52 17.67 -4.17 14.22
C VAL A 52 17.60 -3.86 15.70
N LEU A 53 18.13 -4.75 16.52
CA LEU A 53 18.30 -4.57 17.95
C LEU A 53 19.74 -4.17 18.23
N VAL A 54 19.96 -3.13 19.01
CA VAL A 54 21.29 -2.56 19.28
C VAL A 54 21.53 -2.55 20.77
N ASP A 55 22.57 -3.27 21.24
CA ASP A 55 22.96 -3.24 22.64
C ASP A 55 23.81 -2.01 22.94
N ALA A 56 23.22 -1.05 23.64
CA ALA A 56 23.88 0.18 24.05
C ALA A 56 24.29 0.18 25.54
N ARG A 57 24.08 -0.91 26.27
CA ARG A 57 24.31 -0.96 27.72
C ARG A 57 25.78 -0.82 28.09
N GLN A 58 26.67 -1.48 27.36
CA GLN A 58 28.12 -1.45 27.60
C GLN A 58 28.86 -0.46 26.69
N HIS A 59 28.42 -0.30 25.45
CA HIS A 59 29.05 0.52 24.42
C HIS A 59 28.09 1.57 23.84
N PRO A 60 27.59 2.53 24.66
CA PRO A 60 26.55 3.48 24.20
C PRO A 60 27.02 4.33 23.02
N VAL A 61 28.29 4.73 22.96
CA VAL A 61 28.84 5.57 21.87
C VAL A 61 28.80 4.81 20.53
N ALA A 62 29.19 3.55 20.51
CA ALA A 62 29.20 2.72 19.30
C ALA A 62 27.74 2.43 18.84
N ALA A 63 26.85 2.13 19.78
CA ALA A 63 25.45 1.85 19.55
C ALA A 63 24.70 3.06 18.97
N ILE A 64 24.88 4.24 19.57
CA ILE A 64 24.30 5.51 19.08
C ILE A 64 24.79 5.84 17.66
N LYS A 65 26.10 5.68 17.42
CA LYS A 65 26.68 5.88 16.08
C LYS A 65 26.07 4.92 15.06
N MET A 66 25.90 3.64 15.44
CA MET A 66 25.31 2.63 14.58
C MET A 66 23.84 2.93 14.26
N CYS A 67 23.04 3.27 15.26
CA CYS A 67 21.65 3.68 15.10
C CYS A 67 21.53 4.85 14.13
N ARG A 68 22.28 5.93 14.37
CA ARG A 68 22.27 7.12 13.52
C ARG A 68 22.66 6.80 12.07
N ARG A 69 23.67 5.93 11.87
CA ARG A 69 24.10 5.49 10.55
C ARG A 69 22.99 4.75 9.80
N LEU A 70 22.26 3.83 10.48
CA LEU A 70 21.12 3.12 9.91
C LEU A 70 19.99 4.06 9.55
N LYS A 71 19.65 5.00 10.44
CA LYS A 71 18.49 5.89 10.28
C LYS A 71 18.71 7.02 9.27
N LEU A 72 19.96 7.43 9.02
CA LEU A 72 20.29 8.43 8.00
C LEU A 72 20.38 7.87 6.57
N ASP A 73 20.56 6.56 6.42
CA ASP A 73 20.60 5.93 5.11
C ASP A 73 19.17 5.75 4.56
N SER A 74 18.95 6.16 3.30
CA SER A 74 17.61 6.17 2.68
C SER A 74 16.98 4.78 2.51
N TYR A 75 17.82 3.72 2.46
CA TYR A 75 17.33 2.36 2.27
C TYR A 75 17.10 1.64 3.60
N THR A 76 18.01 1.83 4.58
CA THR A 76 17.92 1.19 5.90
C THR A 76 17.11 2.00 6.91
N GLY A 77 16.89 3.29 6.68
CA GLY A 77 16.20 4.20 7.61
C GLY A 77 14.76 3.80 7.95
N ILE A 78 14.10 3.05 7.07
CA ILE A 78 12.74 2.53 7.32
C ILE A 78 12.74 1.26 8.20
N VAL A 79 13.89 0.60 8.38
CA VAL A 79 13.99 -0.58 9.24
C VAL A 79 13.88 -0.14 10.69
N PRO A 80 13.00 -0.77 11.50
CA PRO A 80 12.89 -0.45 12.92
C PRO A 80 14.21 -0.72 13.66
N VAL A 81 14.67 0.26 14.44
CA VAL A 81 15.86 0.15 15.26
C VAL A 81 15.47 0.32 16.73
N VAL A 82 15.80 -0.68 17.55
CA VAL A 82 15.55 -0.70 18.99
C VAL A 82 16.88 -0.67 19.73
N LEU A 83 17.03 0.24 20.67
CA LEU A 83 18.20 0.30 21.55
C LEU A 83 17.89 -0.23 22.95
N ALA A 84 18.69 -1.16 23.43
CA ALA A 84 18.71 -1.54 24.85
C ALA A 84 19.71 -0.65 25.59
N THR A 85 19.26 0.14 26.58
CA THR A 85 20.06 1.14 27.30
C THR A 85 20.09 0.86 28.80
N ARG A 86 21.03 1.49 29.50
CA ARG A 86 21.02 1.61 30.98
C ARG A 86 19.85 2.49 31.44
N ASP A 87 19.65 2.54 32.76
CA ASP A 87 18.59 3.31 33.40
C ASP A 87 18.93 4.79 33.65
N ASP A 88 19.73 5.39 32.78
CA ASP A 88 20.04 6.81 32.87
C ASP A 88 19.32 7.61 31.75
N ASP A 89 18.89 8.83 32.09
CA ASP A 89 18.12 9.68 31.18
C ASP A 89 18.95 10.20 30.01
N ALA A 90 20.27 10.32 30.16
CA ALA A 90 21.15 10.78 29.10
C ALA A 90 21.29 9.72 27.99
N SER A 91 21.49 8.45 28.35
CA SER A 91 21.51 7.33 27.40
C SER A 91 20.17 7.16 26.68
N PHE A 92 19.06 7.31 27.42
CA PHE A 92 17.71 7.25 26.89
C PHE A 92 17.45 8.35 25.86
N ALA A 93 17.74 9.60 26.21
CA ALA A 93 17.56 10.74 25.29
C ALA A 93 18.46 10.60 24.06
N ALA A 94 19.74 10.25 24.23
CA ALA A 94 20.67 10.08 23.13
C ALA A 94 20.24 8.98 22.14
N ALA A 95 19.58 7.92 22.60
CA ALA A 95 19.05 6.87 21.76
C ALA A 95 17.94 7.39 20.82
N PHE A 96 16.97 8.16 21.35
CA PHE A 96 15.92 8.78 20.53
C PHE A 96 16.48 9.86 19.60
N ASP A 97 17.44 10.69 20.05
CA ASP A 97 18.11 11.68 19.21
C ASP A 97 18.90 11.04 18.06
N ALA A 98 19.32 9.78 18.22
CA ALA A 98 19.93 9.00 17.15
C ALA A 98 18.90 8.44 16.13
N GLY A 99 17.62 8.57 16.41
CA GLY A 99 16.51 8.10 15.57
C GLY A 99 16.00 6.71 15.90
N ALA A 100 16.25 6.19 17.12
CA ALA A 100 15.69 4.90 17.54
C ALA A 100 14.16 4.91 17.49
N ASP A 101 13.56 3.84 17.00
CA ASP A 101 12.09 3.68 16.95
C ASP A 101 11.52 3.23 18.30
N GLU A 102 12.34 2.57 19.13
CA GLU A 102 12.01 2.21 20.50
C GLU A 102 13.30 2.12 21.34
N VAL A 103 13.18 2.41 22.63
CA VAL A 103 14.29 2.30 23.60
C VAL A 103 13.83 1.47 24.79
N LEU A 104 14.57 0.42 25.09
CA LEU A 104 14.33 -0.48 26.20
C LEU A 104 15.33 -0.19 27.32
N ARG A 105 14.85 0.25 28.48
CA ARG A 105 15.66 0.44 29.69
C ARG A 105 15.83 -0.89 30.43
N GLU A 106 16.95 -1.07 31.09
CA GLU A 106 17.19 -2.25 31.94
C GLU A 106 16.16 -2.41 33.07
N SER A 107 15.60 -1.30 33.58
CA SER A 107 14.58 -1.30 34.64
C SER A 107 13.19 -1.74 34.18
N TYR A 108 12.93 -1.80 32.87
CA TYR A 108 11.64 -2.24 32.38
C TYR A 108 11.38 -3.70 32.73
N ASN A 109 10.19 -3.98 33.28
CA ASN A 109 9.83 -5.36 33.51
C ASN A 109 9.63 -6.14 32.19
N PRO A 110 9.73 -7.49 32.22
CA PRO A 110 9.64 -8.31 31.02
C PRO A 110 8.37 -8.07 30.19
N HIS A 111 7.25 -7.89 30.84
CA HIS A 111 5.98 -7.66 30.16
C HIS A 111 5.93 -6.28 29.46
N GLU A 112 6.46 -5.24 30.10
CA GLU A 112 6.57 -3.92 29.47
C GLU A 112 7.46 -3.95 28.24
N MET A 113 8.62 -4.63 28.30
CA MET A 113 9.52 -4.78 27.14
C MET A 113 8.80 -5.44 25.97
N GLN A 114 8.06 -6.51 26.22
CA GLN A 114 7.28 -7.20 25.19
C GLN A 114 6.20 -6.30 24.57
N LEU A 115 5.42 -5.61 25.38
CA LEU A 115 4.37 -4.70 24.90
C LEU A 115 4.94 -3.56 24.03
N ARG A 116 6.11 -3.01 24.41
CA ARG A 116 6.79 -1.96 23.65
C ARG A 116 7.27 -2.46 22.28
N LEU A 117 7.89 -3.64 22.25
CA LEU A 117 8.33 -4.28 21.02
C LEU A 117 7.14 -4.60 20.10
N ASP A 118 6.05 -5.13 20.65
CA ASP A 118 4.82 -5.39 19.90
C ASP A 118 4.22 -4.10 19.33
N ALA A 119 4.16 -3.05 20.13
CA ALA A 119 3.64 -1.77 19.69
C ALA A 119 4.51 -1.14 18.59
N MET A 120 5.83 -1.26 18.71
CA MET A 120 6.79 -0.80 17.69
C MET A 120 6.64 -1.57 16.39
N LEU A 121 6.58 -2.91 16.42
CA LEU A 121 6.36 -3.71 15.21
C LEU A 121 5.02 -3.37 14.53
N ARG A 122 3.92 -3.25 15.30
CA ARG A 122 2.63 -2.85 14.73
C ARG A 122 2.66 -1.46 14.10
N ARG A 123 3.44 -0.50 14.62
CA ARG A 123 3.64 0.82 13.97
C ARG A 123 4.42 0.67 12.67
N SER A 124 5.54 -0.04 12.71
CA SER A 124 6.37 -0.30 11.53
C SER A 124 5.60 -1.01 10.41
N ASP A 125 4.78 -2.00 10.74
CA ASP A 125 3.93 -2.69 9.78
C ASP A 125 2.95 -1.73 9.11
N ARG A 126 2.23 -0.95 9.91
CA ARG A 126 1.31 0.06 9.37
C ARG A 126 1.99 1.05 8.45
N ASP A 127 3.19 1.53 8.81
CA ASP A 127 3.93 2.48 8.00
C ASP A 127 4.51 1.87 6.72
N THR A 128 4.85 0.58 6.75
CA THR A 128 5.40 -0.16 5.61
C THR A 128 4.30 -0.65 4.65
N PHE A 129 3.11 -0.96 5.17
CA PHE A 129 2.03 -1.58 4.41
C PHE A 129 1.02 -0.57 3.82
N VAL A 130 1.16 0.72 4.13
CA VAL A 130 0.36 1.77 3.51
C VAL A 130 1.09 2.48 2.38
N HIS A 131 0.35 2.90 1.36
CA HIS A 131 0.93 3.69 0.28
C HIS A 131 1.28 5.11 0.76
N PRO A 132 2.50 5.62 0.52
CA PRO A 132 2.99 6.85 1.15
C PRO A 132 2.17 8.10 0.80
N SER A 133 1.66 8.23 -0.44
CA SER A 133 0.94 9.42 -0.89
C SER A 133 -0.54 9.44 -0.50
N THR A 134 -1.21 8.28 -0.45
CA THR A 134 -2.65 8.17 -0.18
C THR A 134 -2.98 7.68 1.22
N ARG A 135 -2.03 7.04 1.91
CA ARG A 135 -2.20 6.37 3.20
C ARG A 135 -3.22 5.22 3.17
N LEU A 136 -3.61 4.78 1.98
CA LEU A 136 -4.41 3.56 1.81
C LEU A 136 -3.54 2.31 1.99
N PRO A 137 -4.14 1.18 2.42
CA PRO A 137 -3.49 -0.13 2.43
C PRO A 137 -2.78 -0.43 1.12
N GLY A 138 -1.53 -0.91 1.22
CA GLY A 138 -0.70 -1.28 0.07
C GLY A 138 -0.93 -2.73 -0.38
N THR A 139 -0.08 -3.21 -1.29
CA THR A 139 -0.21 -4.54 -1.92
C THR A 139 -0.30 -5.68 -0.90
N VAL A 140 0.51 -5.66 0.17
CA VAL A 140 0.51 -6.71 1.19
C VAL A 140 -0.84 -6.79 1.91
N GLU A 141 -1.40 -5.65 2.33
CA GLU A 141 -2.69 -5.59 3.00
C GLU A 141 -3.85 -5.99 2.07
N ILE A 142 -3.75 -5.63 0.79
CA ILE A 142 -4.71 -6.07 -0.24
C ILE A 142 -4.72 -7.60 -0.35
N GLU A 143 -3.55 -8.24 -0.43
CA GLU A 143 -3.43 -9.70 -0.50
C GLU A 143 -3.94 -10.39 0.76
N LEU A 144 -3.62 -9.85 1.94
CA LEU A 144 -4.10 -10.37 3.23
C LEU A 144 -5.63 -10.28 3.33
N GLU A 145 -6.22 -9.17 2.90
CA GLU A 145 -7.68 -8.99 2.93
C GLU A 145 -8.39 -9.95 1.95
N MET A 146 -7.85 -10.15 0.74
CA MET A 146 -8.38 -11.14 -0.19
C MET A 146 -8.30 -12.55 0.40
N THR A 147 -7.14 -12.93 0.98
CA THR A 147 -6.92 -14.24 1.61
C THR A 147 -7.89 -14.45 2.76
N ARG A 148 -8.04 -13.48 3.66
CA ARG A 148 -8.99 -13.52 4.78
C ARG A 148 -10.42 -13.80 4.32
N ARG A 149 -10.87 -13.14 3.24
CA ARG A 149 -12.21 -13.35 2.69
C ARG A 149 -12.38 -14.71 2.05
N ILE A 150 -11.35 -15.21 1.37
CA ILE A 150 -11.36 -16.57 0.79
C ILE A 150 -11.45 -17.61 1.90
N GLU A 151 -10.61 -17.54 2.94
CA GLU A 151 -10.61 -18.44 4.08
C GLU A 151 -11.93 -18.41 4.86
N ALA A 152 -12.54 -17.23 4.98
CA ALA A 152 -13.87 -17.06 5.58
C ALA A 152 -15.03 -17.53 4.69
N ASN A 153 -14.76 -18.01 3.47
CA ASN A 153 -15.75 -18.38 2.46
C ASN A 153 -16.79 -17.26 2.23
N ALA A 154 -16.36 -16.01 2.32
CA ALA A 154 -17.20 -14.84 2.13
C ALA A 154 -17.52 -14.63 0.63
N ARG A 155 -18.71 -14.09 0.34
CA ARG A 155 -19.05 -13.65 -1.02
C ARG A 155 -18.64 -12.21 -1.22
N PHE A 156 -17.68 -11.97 -2.13
CA PHE A 156 -17.13 -10.64 -2.38
C PHE A 156 -16.76 -10.42 -3.85
N ALA A 157 -16.55 -9.17 -4.19
CA ALA A 157 -16.00 -8.74 -5.46
C ALA A 157 -14.70 -7.95 -5.23
N VAL A 158 -13.75 -8.12 -6.12
CA VAL A 158 -12.52 -7.32 -6.22
C VAL A 158 -12.62 -6.45 -7.46
N CYS A 159 -12.48 -5.16 -7.26
CA CYS A 159 -12.56 -4.13 -8.27
C CYS A 159 -11.16 -3.53 -8.47
N TYR A 160 -10.64 -3.60 -9.69
CA TYR A 160 -9.37 -2.99 -10.07
C TYR A 160 -9.65 -1.70 -10.84
N ALA A 161 -9.31 -0.55 -10.27
CA ALA A 161 -9.50 0.77 -10.86
C ALA A 161 -8.17 1.34 -11.37
N ASP A 162 -8.23 2.00 -12.53
CA ASP A 162 -7.07 2.57 -13.21
C ASP A 162 -7.50 3.80 -14.01
N LEU A 163 -6.65 4.84 -14.04
CA LEU A 163 -6.90 6.09 -14.76
C LEU A 163 -6.45 5.99 -16.22
N ASP A 164 -7.37 6.19 -17.14
CA ASP A 164 -7.01 6.30 -18.54
C ASP A 164 -6.38 7.67 -18.84
N HIS A 165 -5.34 7.69 -19.66
CA HIS A 165 -4.60 8.91 -20.06
C HIS A 165 -3.88 9.65 -18.91
N PHE A 166 -3.62 8.98 -17.78
CA PHE A 166 -2.95 9.60 -16.64
C PHE A 166 -1.52 10.02 -16.94
N LYS A 167 -0.81 9.21 -17.75
CA LYS A 167 0.54 9.58 -18.18
C LYS A 167 0.55 10.85 -19.00
N GLU A 168 -0.34 10.95 -20.01
CA GLU A 168 -0.46 12.12 -20.88
C GLU A 168 -0.87 13.36 -20.08
N TYR A 169 -1.66 13.20 -19.02
CA TYR A 169 -1.98 14.27 -18.07
C TYR A 169 -0.73 14.75 -17.34
N ASN A 170 0.10 13.85 -16.78
CA ASN A 170 1.36 14.22 -16.12
C ASN A 170 2.32 14.93 -17.07
N ASP A 171 2.40 14.47 -18.32
CA ASP A 171 3.26 15.08 -19.35
C ASP A 171 2.76 16.50 -19.72
N ARG A 172 1.46 16.78 -19.62
CA ARG A 172 0.83 18.07 -19.94
C ARG A 172 0.89 19.06 -18.79
N TYR A 173 0.56 18.63 -17.57
CA TYR A 173 0.40 19.48 -16.39
C TYR A 173 1.62 19.43 -15.47
N SER A 174 1.76 18.43 -14.68
CA SER A 174 2.97 18.08 -13.91
C SER A 174 2.73 16.82 -13.08
N TYR A 175 3.80 16.20 -12.57
CA TYR A 175 3.69 15.11 -11.57
C TYR A 175 3.01 15.58 -10.28
N TYR A 176 3.17 16.84 -9.88
CA TYR A 176 2.49 17.39 -8.72
C TYR A 176 0.97 17.44 -8.89
N ASP A 177 0.50 17.83 -10.09
CA ASP A 177 -0.93 17.83 -10.42
C ASP A 177 -1.45 16.39 -10.53
N GLY A 178 -0.66 15.46 -11.09
CA GLY A 178 -0.98 14.03 -11.08
C GLY A 178 -1.14 13.47 -9.69
N ASP A 179 -0.24 13.76 -8.76
CA ASP A 179 -0.37 13.37 -7.35
C ASP A 179 -1.65 13.90 -6.70
N ARG A 180 -2.10 15.08 -7.12
CA ARG A 180 -3.38 15.64 -6.68
C ARG A 180 -4.56 14.83 -7.20
N VAL A 181 -4.52 14.40 -8.46
CA VAL A 181 -5.53 13.52 -9.07
C VAL A 181 -5.59 12.17 -8.33
N ILE A 182 -4.43 11.56 -8.05
CA ILE A 182 -4.34 10.31 -7.28
C ILE A 182 -4.99 10.47 -5.89
N ARG A 183 -4.72 11.58 -5.19
CA ARG A 183 -5.38 11.85 -3.89
C ARG A 183 -6.88 12.06 -4.01
N ILE A 184 -7.37 12.68 -5.09
CA ILE A 184 -8.80 12.83 -5.34
C ILE A 184 -9.44 11.47 -5.57
N LEU A 185 -8.87 10.63 -6.45
CA LEU A 185 -9.39 9.29 -6.71
C LEU A 185 -9.39 8.45 -5.44
N SER A 186 -8.31 8.48 -4.64
CA SER A 186 -8.25 7.75 -3.38
C SER A 186 -9.37 8.13 -2.41
N ARG A 187 -9.75 9.42 -2.36
CA ARG A 187 -10.86 9.90 -1.53
C ARG A 187 -12.21 9.47 -2.08
N ILE A 188 -12.43 9.59 -3.40
CA ILE A 188 -13.65 9.11 -4.04
C ILE A 188 -13.87 7.63 -3.71
N LEU A 189 -12.85 6.79 -3.92
CA LEU A 189 -12.92 5.37 -3.63
C LEU A 189 -13.22 5.11 -2.15
N HIS A 190 -12.46 5.76 -1.24
CA HIS A 190 -12.65 5.59 0.19
C HIS A 190 -14.08 5.98 0.62
N ASP A 191 -14.54 7.17 0.22
CA ASP A 191 -15.82 7.71 0.69
C ASP A 191 -17.01 6.93 0.11
N CYS A 192 -16.96 6.56 -1.18
CA CYS A 192 -18.01 5.75 -1.81
C CYS A 192 -18.05 4.33 -1.21
N VAL A 193 -16.89 3.66 -1.08
CA VAL A 193 -16.84 2.29 -0.58
C VAL A 193 -17.24 2.24 0.89
N LYS A 194 -16.73 3.15 1.74
CA LYS A 194 -17.12 3.19 3.16
C LYS A 194 -18.54 3.65 3.36
N GLY A 195 -19.03 4.60 2.57
CA GLY A 195 -20.40 5.09 2.64
C GLY A 195 -21.46 4.05 2.26
N LEU A 196 -21.17 3.21 1.26
CA LEU A 196 -22.13 2.23 0.71
C LEU A 196 -21.95 0.81 1.26
N CYS A 197 -20.74 0.44 1.72
CA CYS A 197 -20.42 -0.91 2.19
C CYS A 197 -20.03 -0.97 3.67
N GLY A 198 -19.84 0.16 4.35
CA GLY A 198 -19.46 0.20 5.77
C GLY A 198 -18.17 -0.54 6.05
N GLU A 199 -18.18 -1.39 7.08
CA GLU A 199 -17.02 -2.20 7.49
C GLU A 199 -16.69 -3.32 6.50
N ASP A 200 -17.63 -3.73 5.67
CA ASP A 200 -17.42 -4.76 4.65
C ASP A 200 -16.70 -4.23 3.39
N GLY A 201 -16.52 -2.91 3.30
CA GLY A 201 -15.77 -2.26 2.23
C GLY A 201 -14.30 -2.12 2.56
N PHE A 202 -13.42 -2.43 1.60
CA PHE A 202 -11.97 -2.24 1.70
C PHE A 202 -11.46 -1.46 0.50
N VAL A 203 -10.48 -0.58 0.69
CA VAL A 203 -9.81 0.16 -0.39
C VAL A 203 -8.32 0.09 -0.17
N GLY A 204 -7.57 -0.24 -1.23
CA GLY A 204 -6.11 -0.30 -1.26
C GLY A 204 -5.52 0.42 -2.47
N HIS A 205 -4.25 0.77 -2.40
CA HIS A 205 -3.50 1.43 -3.46
C HIS A 205 -2.25 0.63 -3.79
N ILE A 206 -2.17 0.10 -5.02
CA ILE A 206 -1.04 -0.71 -5.48
C ILE A 206 0.16 0.19 -5.80
N GLY A 207 -0.08 1.27 -6.56
CA GLY A 207 0.94 2.23 -6.95
C GLY A 207 0.58 2.97 -8.23
N GLY A 208 1.12 4.17 -8.41
CA GLY A 208 0.78 5.02 -9.54
C GLY A 208 -0.71 5.36 -9.57
N ASP A 209 -1.40 4.95 -10.63
CA ASP A 209 -2.84 5.12 -10.87
C ASP A 209 -3.66 3.85 -10.60
N ASP A 210 -3.03 2.78 -10.06
CA ASP A 210 -3.64 1.47 -9.81
C ASP A 210 -4.22 1.34 -8.40
N PHE A 211 -5.53 1.14 -8.28
CA PHE A 211 -6.24 0.94 -7.03
C PHE A 211 -7.03 -0.36 -7.01
N ILE A 212 -7.15 -0.96 -5.83
CA ILE A 212 -8.06 -2.09 -5.57
C ILE A 212 -9.08 -1.66 -4.53
N PHE A 213 -10.33 -2.03 -4.76
CA PHE A 213 -11.35 -1.98 -3.72
C PHE A 213 -12.17 -3.26 -3.70
N ILE A 214 -12.59 -3.69 -2.51
CA ILE A 214 -13.25 -4.97 -2.28
C ILE A 214 -14.60 -4.70 -1.63
N LEU A 215 -15.65 -5.33 -2.19
CA LEU A 215 -17.04 -5.06 -1.85
C LEU A 215 -17.80 -6.37 -1.60
N PRO A 216 -18.91 -6.33 -0.84
CA PRO A 216 -19.93 -7.37 -0.95
C PRO A 216 -20.52 -7.42 -2.37
N VAL A 217 -20.85 -8.62 -2.87
CA VAL A 217 -21.37 -8.80 -4.24
C VAL A 217 -22.63 -7.96 -4.51
N ALA A 218 -23.48 -7.79 -3.50
CA ALA A 218 -24.72 -7.03 -3.62
C ALA A 218 -24.50 -5.53 -3.93
N ASN A 219 -23.34 -4.98 -3.54
CA ASN A 219 -23.05 -3.54 -3.67
C ASN A 219 -22.31 -3.17 -4.96
N ILE A 220 -21.96 -4.14 -5.84
CA ILE A 220 -21.14 -3.90 -7.03
C ILE A 220 -21.68 -2.76 -7.88
N ASN A 221 -22.95 -2.87 -8.32
CA ASN A 221 -23.51 -1.94 -9.28
C ASN A 221 -23.65 -0.52 -8.69
N GLU A 222 -24.11 -0.42 -7.46
CA GLU A 222 -24.31 0.86 -6.79
C GLU A 222 -22.97 1.53 -6.51
N THR A 223 -22.01 0.81 -5.91
CA THR A 223 -20.72 1.39 -5.53
C THR A 223 -19.88 1.75 -6.74
N CYS A 224 -19.73 0.82 -7.72
CA CYS A 224 -18.96 1.11 -8.93
C CYS A 224 -19.60 2.21 -9.77
N GLY A 225 -20.94 2.23 -9.88
CA GLY A 225 -21.68 3.30 -10.57
C GLY A 225 -21.44 4.66 -9.92
N THR A 226 -21.60 4.75 -8.60
CA THR A 226 -21.35 5.99 -7.83
C THR A 226 -19.90 6.46 -7.96
N VAL A 227 -18.92 5.55 -7.87
CA VAL A 227 -17.49 5.88 -8.05
C VAL A 227 -17.25 6.52 -9.41
N VAL A 228 -17.75 5.92 -10.49
CA VAL A 228 -17.61 6.44 -11.87
C VAL A 228 -18.30 7.80 -12.01
N GLU A 229 -19.53 7.95 -11.53
CA GLU A 229 -20.30 9.20 -11.61
C GLU A 229 -19.61 10.35 -10.86
N VAL A 230 -19.13 10.10 -9.64
CA VAL A 230 -18.42 11.11 -8.82
C VAL A 230 -17.07 11.47 -9.45
N PHE A 231 -16.36 10.49 -10.00
CA PHE A 231 -15.11 10.73 -10.72
C PHE A 231 -15.34 11.65 -11.92
N ASP A 232 -16.29 11.32 -12.79
CA ASP A 232 -16.61 12.10 -13.99
C ASP A 232 -17.08 13.53 -13.65
N ALA A 233 -17.73 13.71 -12.50
CA ALA A 233 -18.15 15.03 -12.03
C ALA A 233 -16.98 15.90 -11.55
N LEU A 234 -15.95 15.29 -10.93
CA LEU A 234 -14.87 16.03 -10.25
C LEU A 234 -13.61 16.18 -11.10
N ILE A 235 -13.28 15.20 -11.95
CA ILE A 235 -12.01 15.19 -12.66
C ILE A 235 -11.82 16.31 -13.67
N PRO A 236 -12.87 16.80 -14.39
CA PRO A 236 -12.73 17.90 -15.33
C PRO A 236 -12.19 19.19 -14.68
N PHE A 237 -12.40 19.37 -13.37
CA PHE A 237 -11.90 20.54 -12.63
C PHE A 237 -10.40 20.49 -12.33
N GLN A 238 -9.74 19.38 -12.66
CA GLN A 238 -8.28 19.26 -12.56
C GLN A 238 -7.57 19.75 -13.84
N TYR A 239 -8.32 20.15 -14.86
CA TYR A 239 -7.83 20.68 -16.11
C TYR A 239 -7.96 22.21 -16.18
N SER A 240 -7.16 22.85 -17.05
CA SER A 240 -7.37 24.26 -17.40
C SER A 240 -8.79 24.47 -17.95
N GLU A 241 -9.29 25.70 -17.82
CA GLU A 241 -10.62 26.01 -18.35
C GLU A 241 -10.70 25.76 -19.86
N GLN A 242 -9.61 26.02 -20.58
CA GLN A 242 -9.52 25.78 -22.03
C GLN A 242 -9.64 24.29 -22.36
N ASP A 243 -8.84 23.44 -21.73
CA ASP A 243 -8.82 21.99 -22.00
C ASP A 243 -10.14 21.34 -21.55
N ARG A 244 -10.69 21.81 -20.41
CA ARG A 244 -11.99 21.36 -19.90
C ARG A 244 -13.14 21.68 -20.85
N ARG A 245 -13.20 22.89 -21.40
CA ARG A 245 -14.24 23.28 -22.36
C ARG A 245 -14.11 22.56 -23.70
N ALA A 246 -12.88 22.30 -24.13
CA ALA A 246 -12.62 21.55 -25.36
C ALA A 246 -12.94 20.05 -25.23
N GLY A 247 -12.87 19.50 -24.01
CA GLY A 247 -12.99 18.06 -23.76
C GLY A 247 -11.75 17.24 -24.15
N TYR A 248 -10.68 17.91 -24.57
CA TYR A 248 -9.40 17.30 -24.97
C TYR A 248 -8.26 18.35 -24.92
N TYR A 249 -7.03 17.86 -25.00
CA TYR A 249 -5.84 18.68 -25.24
C TYR A 249 -4.91 18.01 -26.27
N PHE A 250 -3.87 18.70 -26.74
CA PHE A 250 -2.88 18.13 -27.61
C PHE A 250 -1.67 17.64 -26.80
N GLY A 251 -1.45 16.33 -26.83
CA GLY A 251 -0.25 15.66 -26.32
C GLY A 251 0.76 15.36 -27.44
N LYS A 252 1.99 15.01 -27.06
CA LYS A 252 3.02 14.53 -27.97
C LYS A 252 3.23 13.04 -27.75
N ASP A 253 3.23 12.25 -28.82
CA ASP A 253 3.62 10.85 -28.76
C ASP A 253 5.15 10.68 -28.62
N ARG A 254 5.62 9.43 -28.51
CA ARG A 254 7.06 9.12 -28.41
C ARG A 254 7.88 9.57 -29.62
N ARG A 255 7.25 9.89 -30.75
CA ARG A 255 7.85 10.41 -31.98
C ARG A 255 7.73 11.94 -32.09
N GLY A 256 7.17 12.60 -31.08
CA GLY A 256 6.95 14.05 -31.04
C GLY A 256 5.76 14.55 -31.87
N GLN A 257 4.93 13.63 -32.39
CA GLN A 257 3.74 13.99 -33.15
C GLN A 257 2.61 14.41 -32.23
N LEU A 258 1.92 15.50 -32.57
CA LEU A 258 0.77 15.98 -31.84
C LEU A 258 -0.45 15.09 -32.13
N HIS A 259 -1.09 14.64 -31.05
CA HIS A 259 -2.36 13.91 -31.13
C HIS A 259 -3.35 14.47 -30.08
N LYS A 260 -4.63 14.27 -30.34
CA LYS A 260 -5.67 14.64 -29.39
C LYS A 260 -5.72 13.60 -28.26
N VAL A 261 -5.63 14.09 -27.03
CA VAL A 261 -5.81 13.30 -25.80
C VAL A 261 -7.11 13.73 -25.15
N PRO A 262 -8.07 12.86 -24.93
CA PRO A 262 -9.29 13.19 -24.20
C PRO A 262 -8.99 13.48 -22.74
N LEU A 263 -9.97 13.99 -21.99
CA LEU A 263 -9.86 14.09 -20.55
C LEU A 263 -9.79 12.69 -19.95
N MET A 264 -9.14 12.56 -18.79
CA MET A 264 -9.03 11.27 -18.07
C MET A 264 -10.38 10.66 -17.81
N THR A 265 -10.44 9.33 -17.95
CA THR A 265 -11.56 8.49 -17.56
C THR A 265 -11.12 7.43 -16.56
N LEU A 266 -12.06 6.78 -15.91
CA LEU A 266 -11.82 5.75 -14.91
C LEU A 266 -12.28 4.39 -15.45
N SER A 267 -11.34 3.46 -15.59
CA SER A 267 -11.63 2.08 -15.97
C SER A 267 -11.62 1.17 -14.74
N VAL A 268 -12.72 0.44 -14.50
CA VAL A 268 -12.84 -0.47 -13.36
C VAL A 268 -13.16 -1.89 -13.85
N GLY A 269 -12.21 -2.82 -13.66
CA GLY A 269 -12.42 -4.25 -13.86
C GLY A 269 -12.92 -4.91 -12.58
N VAL A 270 -14.01 -5.67 -12.64
CA VAL A 270 -14.62 -6.31 -11.46
C VAL A 270 -14.66 -7.81 -11.63
N VAL A 271 -14.11 -8.53 -10.64
CA VAL A 271 -14.19 -9.99 -10.53
C VAL A 271 -14.89 -10.39 -9.22
N THR A 272 -15.63 -11.49 -9.23
CA THR A 272 -16.44 -11.91 -8.08
C THR A 272 -16.51 -13.43 -7.97
N ASN A 273 -16.60 -13.92 -6.73
CA ASN A 273 -16.85 -15.33 -6.44
C ASN A 273 -18.35 -15.71 -6.41
N ALA A 274 -19.22 -14.88 -7.00
CA ALA A 274 -20.65 -15.22 -7.08
C ALA A 274 -20.93 -16.42 -7.99
N ARG A 275 -20.08 -16.65 -9.01
CA ARG A 275 -20.24 -17.70 -10.05
C ARG A 275 -19.04 -18.62 -10.21
N ARG A 276 -17.97 -18.38 -9.48
CA ARG A 276 -16.75 -19.18 -9.45
C ARG A 276 -16.20 -19.24 -8.03
N GLU A 277 -15.28 -20.16 -7.79
CA GLU A 277 -14.55 -20.25 -6.55
C GLU A 277 -13.20 -19.53 -6.67
N PHE A 278 -12.85 -18.74 -5.66
CA PHE A 278 -11.52 -18.17 -5.51
C PHE A 278 -10.68 -19.06 -4.61
N THR A 279 -9.58 -19.59 -5.12
CA THR A 279 -8.71 -20.52 -4.39
C THR A 279 -7.58 -19.82 -3.65
N HIS A 280 -7.06 -18.72 -4.19
CA HIS A 280 -5.99 -17.91 -3.59
C HIS A 280 -5.96 -16.50 -4.17
N ALA A 281 -5.37 -15.54 -3.44
CA ALA A 281 -5.32 -14.13 -3.82
C ALA A 281 -4.65 -13.89 -5.20
N GLY A 282 -3.62 -14.67 -5.57
CA GLY A 282 -2.95 -14.57 -6.87
C GLY A 282 -3.90 -14.80 -8.05
N GLN A 283 -4.77 -15.81 -7.99
CA GLN A 283 -5.79 -16.06 -9.02
C GLN A 283 -6.73 -14.85 -9.16
N VAL A 284 -7.16 -14.28 -8.05
CA VAL A 284 -8.06 -13.11 -8.05
C VAL A 284 -7.37 -11.91 -8.71
N SER A 285 -6.09 -11.70 -8.41
CA SER A 285 -5.30 -10.60 -8.99
C SER A 285 -5.11 -10.74 -10.50
N GLU A 286 -4.87 -11.96 -10.99
CA GLU A 286 -4.76 -12.23 -12.44
C GLU A 286 -6.08 -11.92 -13.16
N LEU A 287 -7.20 -12.43 -12.65
CA LEU A 287 -8.53 -12.17 -13.21
C LEU A 287 -8.90 -10.69 -13.17
N ALA A 288 -8.58 -9.99 -12.07
CA ALA A 288 -8.84 -8.56 -11.92
C ALA A 288 -8.02 -7.73 -12.92
N THR A 289 -6.76 -8.13 -13.19
CA THR A 289 -5.89 -7.49 -14.17
C THR A 289 -6.42 -7.70 -15.61
N GLU A 290 -6.93 -8.90 -15.92
CA GLU A 290 -7.58 -9.17 -17.20
C GLU A 290 -8.83 -8.29 -17.39
N MET A 291 -9.67 -8.20 -16.36
CA MET A 291 -10.88 -7.40 -16.41
C MET A 291 -10.59 -5.89 -16.47
N LYS A 292 -9.51 -5.41 -15.81
CA LYS A 292 -9.02 -4.03 -15.97
C LYS A 292 -8.66 -3.77 -17.44
N SER A 293 -7.88 -4.66 -18.04
CA SER A 293 -7.48 -4.53 -19.47
C SER A 293 -8.69 -4.50 -20.40
N TYR A 294 -9.72 -5.28 -20.10
CA TYR A 294 -10.98 -5.23 -20.84
C TYR A 294 -11.70 -3.89 -20.63
N ALA A 295 -11.83 -3.41 -19.40
CA ALA A 295 -12.47 -2.13 -19.11
C ALA A 295 -11.79 -0.97 -19.86
N LYS A 296 -10.44 -0.95 -19.91
CA LYS A 296 -9.65 0.03 -20.68
C LYS A 296 -9.89 -0.01 -22.19
N SER A 297 -10.40 -1.09 -22.74
CA SER A 297 -10.78 -1.15 -24.16
C SER A 297 -12.12 -0.49 -24.48
N LEU A 298 -12.89 -0.14 -23.47
CA LEU A 298 -14.17 0.52 -23.58
C LEU A 298 -14.01 2.05 -23.56
N HIS A 299 -15.03 2.78 -24.02
CA HIS A 299 -14.96 4.24 -24.10
C HIS A 299 -15.57 4.91 -22.86
N GLY A 300 -14.91 5.96 -22.37
CA GLY A 300 -15.36 6.74 -21.21
C GLY A 300 -15.09 6.03 -19.89
N SER A 301 -15.52 6.64 -18.79
CA SER A 301 -15.44 6.00 -17.48
C SER A 301 -16.45 4.86 -17.39
N VAL A 302 -15.97 3.67 -16.98
CA VAL A 302 -16.75 2.45 -17.07
C VAL A 302 -16.33 1.43 -16.00
N PHE A 303 -17.28 0.61 -15.57
CA PHE A 303 -16.96 -0.63 -14.87
C PHE A 303 -17.47 -1.85 -15.63
N ALA A 304 -16.65 -2.91 -15.64
CA ALA A 304 -16.97 -4.16 -16.33
C ALA A 304 -16.88 -5.34 -15.33
N VAL A 305 -17.97 -6.11 -15.24
CA VAL A 305 -18.07 -7.25 -14.30
C VAL A 305 -17.82 -8.55 -15.04
N ASP A 306 -16.89 -9.38 -14.55
CA ASP A 306 -16.67 -10.73 -15.04
C ASP A 306 -17.88 -11.63 -14.70
N ARG A 307 -18.50 -12.20 -15.73
CA ARG A 307 -19.66 -13.10 -15.61
C ARG A 307 -19.33 -14.55 -15.93
N ARG A 308 -18.08 -14.83 -16.28
CA ARG A 308 -17.64 -16.20 -16.59
C ARG A 308 -17.74 -17.07 -15.33
N SER A 309 -18.10 -18.34 -15.53
CA SER A 309 -18.13 -19.38 -14.49
C SER A 309 -17.04 -20.42 -14.74
N ASP A 310 -16.61 -21.13 -13.71
CA ASP A 310 -15.66 -22.22 -13.85
C ASP A 310 -16.25 -23.32 -14.75
N GLY A 311 -15.59 -23.59 -15.89
CA GLY A 311 -15.94 -24.70 -16.80
C GLY A 311 -16.86 -24.39 -17.99
N ALA A 312 -17.27 -23.14 -18.23
CA ALA A 312 -17.99 -22.74 -19.45
C ALA A 312 -17.21 -21.66 -20.20
N PRO A 313 -17.16 -21.68 -21.57
CA PRO A 313 -16.77 -20.51 -22.33
C PRO A 313 -17.79 -19.42 -22.00
N GLY A 314 -17.33 -18.38 -21.30
CA GLY A 314 -18.21 -17.36 -20.73
C GLY A 314 -18.80 -16.44 -21.76
N ASP A 315 -20.02 -15.97 -21.49
CA ASP A 315 -20.59 -14.81 -22.14
C ASP A 315 -19.63 -13.61 -21.98
N PRO A 316 -19.51 -12.75 -23.01
CA PRO A 316 -18.68 -11.55 -22.92
C PRO A 316 -19.10 -10.70 -21.72
N PRO A 317 -18.16 -9.99 -21.07
CA PRO A 317 -18.47 -9.11 -19.94
C PRO A 317 -19.51 -8.06 -20.35
N VAL A 318 -20.51 -7.82 -19.50
CA VAL A 318 -21.55 -6.86 -19.78
C VAL A 318 -21.12 -5.47 -19.36
N GLN A 319 -21.19 -4.56 -20.31
CA GLN A 319 -21.04 -3.13 -20.14
C GLN A 319 -22.27 -2.55 -19.41
N ASN A 320 -22.11 -1.98 -18.21
CA ASN A 320 -23.11 -1.10 -17.64
C ASN A 320 -22.75 0.35 -18.01
N GLN A 321 -23.24 0.79 -19.17
CA GLN A 321 -23.25 2.21 -19.52
C GLN A 321 -24.43 2.90 -18.81
N ARG A 322 -24.16 3.78 -17.86
CA ARG A 322 -25.02 4.89 -17.48
C ARG A 322 -24.28 6.19 -17.75
N SER A 323 -24.13 6.54 -19.00
CA SER A 323 -23.72 7.89 -19.41
C SER A 323 -24.23 8.18 -20.81
N ALA A 324 -25.54 8.32 -20.95
CA ALA A 324 -26.14 8.94 -22.11
C ALA A 324 -27.55 9.49 -21.78
N ARG A 325 -27.60 10.48 -20.88
CA ARG A 325 -28.76 11.36 -20.78
C ARG A 325 -28.39 12.66 -20.06
N ILE A 326 -27.51 13.47 -20.62
CA ILE A 326 -27.54 14.93 -20.48
C ILE A 326 -27.07 15.48 -21.83
N GLY A 327 -28.00 15.84 -22.70
CA GLY A 327 -27.65 16.50 -23.94
C GLY A 327 -28.66 16.39 -25.05
N GLU A 328 -29.97 16.42 -24.74
CA GLU A 328 -30.99 16.87 -25.71
C GLU A 328 -32.05 17.59 -24.92
N GLY A 329 -32.02 18.91 -24.97
CA GLY A 329 -33.01 19.76 -24.36
C GLY A 329 -32.68 21.23 -24.54
N GLN A 330 -32.90 21.78 -25.77
CA GLN A 330 -33.09 23.18 -26.15
C GLN A 330 -31.91 24.15 -25.91
#